data_8070846689215884d756afb2d862ffa4
#
_entry.id   8070846689215884d756afb2d862ffa4
#
_cell.length_a   1.000
_cell.length_b   1.000
_cell.length_c   1.000
_cell.angle_alpha   90.00
_cell.angle_beta   90.00
_cell.angle_gamma   90.00
#
_symmetry.space_group_name_H-M   'P 1'
#
loop_
_entity.id
_entity.type
_entity.pdbx_description
1 polymer ?
#
loop_
_entity_poly.entity_id
_entity_poly.type
_entity_poly.pdbx_seq_one_letter_code
_entity_poly.pdbx_strand_id
1 'polypeptide(L)'
;MKAVNLVSLFEESVQKHADRPVLIADNQRITYKQLQTAVSAVYQSLKKLGVQKGDKVAIMLPNIPEFVYYCFATFQSGAVAVLLNTSSTSYELTYLLNNSDAKILVTHPSGEKRYQEIKDKLETCYTVLAVNPGQNHVAAEPAGSPGPLSAAIDPDDPAIMIYTAGLTGKPLGAVLTHANLCSELDMVHATFRRTPDDVGLCLIPLFHSFGVTVNMLNVIQAGCSTVMMDRLTMDGLFSTLEREKITYIVAVPRLYMGMVFYEKAAKYDLSSLKLCVTGGSAMPADFIPVFEQKFSVRILEGYGLTEASPACSFNRMETVAKPGSIGTALEGIDIKIVDEDGREVPRNTIGELIVRGGNVMKGYYKDEAATASVLKDGWLYTGDLGRMDEENYIFLTGIKKRMIITSGFNVYPREVETILNMHPAVQDALVTGKEDLLRGELVKAQIVLRDGFHPDEKDIIRHCKVYLSPYKVPREVEFVSAITQVP
;
A
#
# COMPACT_ATOMS: atom_id res chain seq x y z
N MET A 1 -11.25 -7.33 26.10
CA MET A 1 -12.10 -6.40 25.31
C MET A 1 -11.49 -6.35 23.92
N LYS A 2 -12.30 -6.24 22.88
CA LYS A 2 -11.82 -6.04 21.52
C LYS A 2 -11.21 -4.64 21.40
N ALA A 3 -10.02 -4.48 20.82
CA ALA A 3 -9.40 -3.17 20.63
C ALA A 3 -10.31 -2.28 19.78
N VAL A 4 -10.56 -1.07 20.23
CA VAL A 4 -11.47 -0.13 19.56
C VAL A 4 -10.73 0.84 18.63
N ASN A 5 -9.41 0.98 18.80
CA ASN A 5 -8.56 1.81 17.96
C ASN A 5 -7.12 1.23 17.91
N LEU A 6 -6.30 1.72 16.98
CA LEU A 6 -4.94 1.20 16.77
C LEU A 6 -4.00 1.42 17.95
N VAL A 7 -4.26 2.42 18.80
CA VAL A 7 -3.42 2.69 19.98
C VAL A 7 -3.72 1.65 21.06
N SER A 8 -5.00 1.38 21.37
CA SER A 8 -5.37 0.33 22.31
C SER A 8 -4.92 -1.06 21.84
N LEU A 9 -4.99 -1.33 20.52
CA LEU A 9 -4.47 -2.56 19.93
C LEU A 9 -2.96 -2.71 20.19
N PHE A 10 -2.20 -1.64 19.98
CA PHE A 10 -0.76 -1.65 20.22
C PHE A 10 -0.42 -1.87 21.70
N GLU A 11 -1.10 -1.17 22.60
CA GLU A 11 -0.91 -1.31 24.04
C GLU A 11 -1.23 -2.74 24.53
N GLU A 12 -2.34 -3.34 24.05
CA GLU A 12 -2.67 -4.74 24.36
C GLU A 12 -1.58 -5.70 23.86
N SER A 13 -1.04 -5.46 22.66
CA SER A 13 0.00 -6.31 22.09
C SER A 13 1.31 -6.19 22.87
N VAL A 14 1.69 -4.98 23.26
CA VAL A 14 2.85 -4.76 24.14
C VAL A 14 2.67 -5.47 25.48
N GLN A 15 1.49 -5.35 26.09
CA GLN A 15 1.21 -6.00 27.38
C GLN A 15 1.33 -7.52 27.31
N LYS A 16 0.86 -8.13 26.20
CA LYS A 16 0.86 -9.59 26.02
C LYS A 16 2.23 -10.14 25.59
N HIS A 17 3.02 -9.36 24.86
CA HIS A 17 4.21 -9.84 24.14
C HIS A 17 5.47 -9.01 24.39
N ALA A 18 5.59 -8.32 25.54
CA ALA A 18 6.61 -7.30 25.85
C ALA A 18 8.04 -7.67 25.42
N ASP A 19 8.48 -8.88 25.74
CA ASP A 19 9.85 -9.32 25.53
C ASP A 19 10.06 -10.09 24.20
N ARG A 20 8.99 -10.30 23.42
CA ARG A 20 9.09 -10.93 22.09
C ARG A 20 9.60 -9.94 21.05
N PRO A 21 10.41 -10.36 20.09
CA PRO A 21 10.79 -9.52 18.97
C PRO A 21 9.55 -9.19 18.11
N VAL A 22 9.45 -7.96 17.62
CA VAL A 22 8.40 -7.52 16.70
C VAL A 22 9.00 -7.08 15.37
N LEU A 23 10.10 -6.32 15.39
CA LEU A 23 10.81 -5.86 14.19
C LEU A 23 12.22 -6.43 14.17
N ILE A 24 12.59 -7.01 13.05
CA ILE A 24 13.92 -7.53 12.80
C ILE A 24 14.48 -6.76 11.59
N ALA A 25 15.49 -5.93 11.81
CA ALA A 25 16.11 -5.11 10.76
C ALA A 25 17.62 -5.25 10.87
N ASP A 26 18.30 -5.58 9.79
CA ASP A 26 19.73 -5.90 9.77
C ASP A 26 20.07 -6.95 10.82
N ASN A 27 20.88 -6.56 11.83
CA ASN A 27 21.26 -7.42 12.95
C ASN A 27 20.53 -7.03 14.27
N GLN A 28 19.54 -6.17 14.20
CA GLN A 28 18.80 -5.71 15.37
C GLN A 28 17.47 -6.45 15.50
N ARG A 29 17.15 -6.87 16.72
CA ARG A 29 15.87 -7.43 17.11
C ARG A 29 15.21 -6.52 18.11
N ILE A 30 14.16 -5.81 17.70
CA ILE A 30 13.43 -4.85 18.51
C ILE A 30 12.23 -5.57 19.12
N THR A 31 12.16 -5.60 20.46
CA THR A 31 11.03 -6.20 21.18
C THR A 31 9.83 -5.26 21.22
N TYR A 32 8.64 -5.78 21.53
CA TYR A 32 7.43 -4.98 21.71
C TYR A 32 7.63 -3.86 22.75
N LYS A 33 8.31 -4.15 23.87
CA LYS A 33 8.67 -3.16 24.89
C LYS A 33 9.62 -2.08 24.37
N GLN A 34 10.63 -2.46 23.60
CA GLN A 34 11.55 -1.50 22.99
C GLN A 34 10.84 -0.66 21.93
N LEU A 35 9.95 -1.25 21.13
CA LEU A 35 9.09 -0.53 20.19
C LEU A 35 8.24 0.51 20.91
N GLN A 36 7.59 0.14 22.04
CA GLN A 36 6.82 1.10 22.85
C GLN A 36 7.67 2.26 23.35
N THR A 37 8.89 1.98 23.80
CA THR A 37 9.83 3.03 24.26
C THR A 37 10.17 3.99 23.11
N ALA A 38 10.50 3.46 21.93
CA ALA A 38 10.81 4.26 20.74
C ALA A 38 9.60 5.11 20.29
N VAL A 39 8.42 4.51 20.24
CA VAL A 39 7.15 5.21 19.91
C VAL A 39 6.89 6.34 20.90
N SER A 40 7.09 6.10 22.22
CA SER A 40 6.90 7.12 23.24
C SER A 40 7.88 8.30 23.09
N ALA A 41 9.13 8.02 22.73
CA ALA A 41 10.14 9.07 22.48
C ALA A 41 9.76 9.94 21.26
N VAL A 42 9.33 9.30 20.15
CA VAL A 42 8.85 10.00 18.96
C VAL A 42 7.58 10.80 19.27
N TYR A 43 6.63 10.24 20.02
CA TYR A 43 5.44 10.96 20.47
C TYR A 43 5.78 12.25 21.21
N GLN A 44 6.73 12.21 22.17
CA GLN A 44 7.17 13.40 22.88
C GLN A 44 7.82 14.44 21.95
N SER A 45 8.56 13.98 20.94
CA SER A 45 9.11 14.85 19.91
C SER A 45 8.01 15.55 19.09
N LEU A 46 7.02 14.78 18.61
CA LEU A 46 5.89 15.34 17.85
C LEU A 46 5.09 16.33 18.69
N LYS A 47 4.88 16.04 19.98
CA LYS A 47 4.21 16.94 20.93
C LYS A 47 4.98 18.25 21.12
N LYS A 48 6.31 18.20 21.26
CA LYS A 48 7.16 19.40 21.35
C LYS A 48 7.09 20.26 20.08
N LEU A 49 6.91 19.64 18.92
CA LEU A 49 6.69 20.32 17.65
C LEU A 49 5.24 20.82 17.48
N GLY A 50 4.40 20.67 18.51
CA GLY A 50 3.04 21.20 18.53
C GLY A 50 2.04 20.36 17.70
N VAL A 51 2.31 19.07 17.46
CA VAL A 51 1.32 18.16 16.84
C VAL A 51 0.15 17.95 17.80
N GLN A 52 -1.06 18.10 17.29
CA GLN A 52 -2.31 17.96 18.01
C GLN A 52 -3.24 16.96 17.30
N LYS A 53 -4.33 16.58 17.99
CA LYS A 53 -5.39 15.75 17.42
C LYS A 53 -5.92 16.37 16.12
N GLY A 54 -6.01 15.56 15.06
CA GLY A 54 -6.47 15.95 13.74
C GLY A 54 -5.40 16.56 12.82
N ASP A 55 -4.21 16.91 13.34
CA ASP A 55 -3.07 17.30 12.49
C ASP A 55 -2.63 16.15 11.58
N LYS A 56 -1.94 16.46 10.48
CA LYS A 56 -1.41 15.47 9.55
C LYS A 56 0.10 15.45 9.62
N VAL A 57 0.66 14.25 9.79
CA VAL A 57 2.09 13.96 9.76
C VAL A 57 2.38 13.13 8.52
N ALA A 58 3.04 13.73 7.54
CA ALA A 58 3.46 13.03 6.34
C ALA A 58 4.68 12.15 6.63
N ILE A 59 4.60 10.87 6.29
CA ILE A 59 5.66 9.88 6.51
C ILE A 59 6.12 9.35 5.16
N MET A 60 7.32 9.74 4.75
CA MET A 60 7.97 9.37 3.49
C MET A 60 9.27 8.60 3.79
N LEU A 61 9.13 7.41 4.38
CA LEU A 61 10.23 6.55 4.80
C LEU A 61 10.16 5.19 4.08
N PRO A 62 11.29 4.52 3.84
CA PRO A 62 11.31 3.12 3.40
C PRO A 62 10.84 2.18 4.51
N ASN A 63 10.90 0.85 4.26
CA ASN A 63 10.58 -0.17 5.25
C ASN A 63 11.69 -0.27 6.32
N ILE A 64 11.67 0.64 7.26
CA ILE A 64 12.61 0.71 8.41
C ILE A 64 11.82 0.80 9.72
N PRO A 65 12.40 0.43 10.87
CA PRO A 65 11.73 0.49 12.17
C PRO A 65 11.14 1.88 12.50
N GLU A 66 11.80 2.94 12.08
CA GLU A 66 11.37 4.31 12.30
C GLU A 66 10.03 4.62 11.63
N PHE A 67 9.71 3.99 10.49
CA PHE A 67 8.39 4.12 9.90
C PHE A 67 7.30 3.71 10.90
N VAL A 68 7.50 2.59 11.59
CA VAL A 68 6.57 2.07 12.60
C VAL A 68 6.49 3.01 13.79
N TYR A 69 7.65 3.54 14.26
CA TYR A 69 7.70 4.47 15.38
C TYR A 69 6.88 5.73 15.11
N TYR A 70 7.07 6.35 13.95
CA TYR A 70 6.36 7.56 13.57
C TYR A 70 4.86 7.31 13.30
N CYS A 71 4.47 6.18 12.73
CA CYS A 71 3.06 5.84 12.58
C CYS A 71 2.36 5.77 13.94
N PHE A 72 2.87 4.96 14.88
CA PHE A 72 2.22 4.78 16.18
C PHE A 72 2.29 6.03 17.05
N ALA A 73 3.38 6.80 16.99
CA ALA A 73 3.47 8.10 17.67
C ALA A 73 2.45 9.10 17.12
N THR A 74 2.20 9.08 15.81
CA THR A 74 1.17 9.89 15.16
C THR A 74 -0.22 9.47 15.65
N PHE A 75 -0.51 8.17 15.70
CA PHE A 75 -1.78 7.65 16.23
C PHE A 75 -1.96 8.04 17.71
N GLN A 76 -0.93 7.90 18.55
CA GLN A 76 -0.98 8.32 19.95
C GLN A 76 -1.25 9.83 20.13
N SER A 77 -0.86 10.64 19.17
CA SER A 77 -1.16 12.08 19.15
C SER A 77 -2.61 12.40 18.75
N GLY A 78 -3.39 11.39 18.32
CA GLY A 78 -4.68 11.58 17.66
C GLY A 78 -4.56 12.25 16.30
N ALA A 79 -3.36 12.26 15.71
CA ALA A 79 -3.05 12.83 14.42
C ALA A 79 -3.16 11.77 13.31
N VAL A 80 -3.18 12.21 12.06
CA VAL A 80 -3.34 11.36 10.87
C VAL A 80 -1.99 11.11 10.22
N ALA A 81 -1.60 9.86 10.05
CA ALA A 81 -0.41 9.48 9.29
C ALA A 81 -0.70 9.54 7.78
N VAL A 82 -0.08 10.48 7.08
CA VAL A 82 -0.16 10.59 5.62
C VAL A 82 1.00 9.81 5.02
N LEU A 83 0.72 8.64 4.44
CA LEU A 83 1.74 7.72 3.97
C LEU A 83 2.12 8.05 2.53
N LEU A 84 3.38 8.44 2.31
CA LEU A 84 3.88 8.93 1.03
C LEU A 84 4.95 8.01 0.44
N ASN A 85 4.89 7.84 -0.88
CA ASN A 85 5.88 7.07 -1.62
C ASN A 85 7.26 7.76 -1.59
N THR A 86 8.29 7.03 -1.18
CA THR A 86 9.68 7.52 -1.11
C THR A 86 10.25 7.93 -2.47
N SER A 87 9.66 7.48 -3.57
CA SER A 87 10.07 7.84 -4.94
C SER A 87 9.32 9.06 -5.51
N SER A 88 8.41 9.69 -4.75
CA SER A 88 7.69 10.88 -5.18
C SER A 88 8.66 11.99 -5.58
N THR A 89 8.40 12.61 -6.73
CA THR A 89 9.19 13.76 -7.22
C THR A 89 8.89 15.01 -6.39
N SER A 90 9.70 16.06 -6.54
CA SER A 90 9.45 17.36 -5.90
C SER A 90 8.09 17.95 -6.34
N TYR A 91 7.70 17.73 -7.59
CA TYR A 91 6.40 18.14 -8.12
C TYR A 91 5.24 17.42 -7.44
N GLU A 92 5.27 16.08 -7.39
CA GLU A 92 4.25 15.27 -6.70
C GLU A 92 4.19 15.61 -5.21
N LEU A 93 5.35 15.72 -4.55
CA LEU A 93 5.46 15.99 -3.12
C LEU A 93 4.83 17.35 -2.76
N THR A 94 5.00 18.39 -3.60
CA THR A 94 4.36 19.70 -3.40
C THR A 94 2.83 19.55 -3.35
N TYR A 95 2.26 18.82 -4.31
CA TYR A 95 0.81 18.59 -4.33
C TYR A 95 0.35 17.80 -3.11
N LEU A 96 1.02 16.68 -2.79
CA LEU A 96 0.63 15.77 -1.71
C LEU A 96 0.67 16.46 -0.34
N LEU A 97 1.70 17.27 -0.06
CA LEU A 97 1.82 17.99 1.20
C LEU A 97 0.78 19.10 1.34
N ASN A 98 0.54 19.89 0.29
CA ASN A 98 -0.46 20.95 0.31
C ASN A 98 -1.89 20.39 0.36
N ASN A 99 -2.19 19.37 -0.43
CA ASN A 99 -3.53 18.77 -0.45
C ASN A 99 -3.87 18.10 0.90
N SER A 100 -2.90 17.43 1.53
CA SER A 100 -3.12 16.75 2.81
C SER A 100 -3.16 17.70 4.02
N ASP A 101 -2.79 18.98 3.88
CA ASP A 101 -2.51 19.90 5.00
C ASP A 101 -1.48 19.33 5.97
N ALA A 102 -0.49 18.60 5.47
CA ALA A 102 0.55 18.06 6.32
C ALA A 102 1.27 19.18 7.07
N LYS A 103 1.42 19.01 8.39
CA LYS A 103 2.12 19.95 9.26
C LYS A 103 3.61 19.67 9.33
N ILE A 104 3.95 18.40 9.26
CA ILE A 104 5.33 17.89 9.36
C ILE A 104 5.55 16.85 8.27
N LEU A 105 6.72 16.88 7.64
CA LEU A 105 7.24 15.82 6.80
C LEU A 105 8.33 15.05 7.54
N VAL A 106 8.12 13.77 7.76
CA VAL A 106 9.13 12.82 8.23
C VAL A 106 9.69 12.08 7.02
N THR A 107 11.00 12.16 6.80
CA THR A 107 11.61 11.59 5.60
C THR A 107 13.03 11.08 5.85
N HIS A 108 13.53 10.24 4.96
CA HIS A 108 14.95 9.88 4.90
C HIS A 108 15.77 11.11 4.43
N PRO A 109 17.08 11.25 4.79
CA PRO A 109 17.90 12.39 4.36
C PRO A 109 17.88 12.70 2.87
N SER A 110 17.72 11.67 2.01
CA SER A 110 17.54 11.87 0.57
C SER A 110 16.26 12.63 0.20
N GLY A 111 15.22 12.54 1.02
CA GLY A 111 13.95 13.26 0.85
C GLY A 111 14.00 14.70 1.38
N GLU A 112 14.89 14.98 2.34
CA GLU A 112 15.08 16.32 2.85
C GLU A 112 15.50 17.31 1.75
N LYS A 113 16.38 16.86 0.84
CA LYS A 113 16.77 17.69 -0.31
C LYS A 113 15.56 18.10 -1.16
N ARG A 114 14.66 17.16 -1.45
CA ARG A 114 13.41 17.45 -2.18
C ARG A 114 12.52 18.43 -1.44
N TYR A 115 12.43 18.32 -0.12
CA TYR A 115 11.70 19.29 0.71
C TYR A 115 12.31 20.68 0.58
N GLN A 116 13.64 20.84 0.64
CA GLN A 116 14.30 22.14 0.51
C GLN A 116 14.05 22.80 -0.87
N GLU A 117 13.86 22.00 -1.93
CA GLU A 117 13.53 22.48 -3.28
C GLU A 117 12.10 23.06 -3.38
N ILE A 118 11.20 22.65 -2.49
CA ILE A 118 9.77 23.00 -2.57
C ILE A 118 9.22 23.77 -1.38
N LYS A 119 10.00 23.97 -0.32
CA LYS A 119 9.54 24.57 0.94
C LYS A 119 8.81 25.90 0.78
N ASP A 120 9.25 26.74 -0.19
CA ASP A 120 8.65 28.04 -0.46
C ASP A 120 7.29 27.95 -1.21
N LYS A 121 6.91 26.72 -1.66
CA LYS A 121 5.64 26.42 -2.32
C LYS A 121 4.66 25.69 -1.38
N LEU A 122 5.08 25.42 -0.14
CA LEU A 122 4.26 24.69 0.82
C LEU A 122 3.43 25.67 1.65
N GLU A 123 2.15 25.32 1.84
CA GLU A 123 1.16 26.15 2.52
C GLU A 123 1.07 25.85 4.02
N THR A 124 1.33 24.60 4.43
CA THR A 124 1.13 24.12 5.80
C THR A 124 2.31 23.36 6.37
N CYS A 125 3.15 22.75 5.53
CA CYS A 125 4.25 21.91 5.95
C CYS A 125 5.54 22.72 6.13
N TYR A 126 5.74 23.27 7.33
CA TYR A 126 6.91 24.11 7.63
C TYR A 126 8.03 23.37 8.38
N THR A 127 7.84 22.10 8.69
CA THR A 127 8.82 21.30 9.45
C THR A 127 9.15 20.02 8.70
N VAL A 128 10.44 19.76 8.54
CA VAL A 128 10.96 18.48 8.03
C VAL A 128 11.81 17.80 9.11
N LEU A 129 11.60 16.51 9.27
CA LEU A 129 12.39 15.65 10.14
C LEU A 129 13.13 14.64 9.28
N ALA A 130 14.44 14.80 9.14
CA ALA A 130 15.28 13.82 8.48
C ALA A 130 15.64 12.70 9.45
N VAL A 131 15.29 11.47 9.08
CA VAL A 131 15.47 10.28 9.92
C VAL A 131 16.54 9.40 9.28
N ASN A 132 17.64 9.18 10.00
CA ASN A 132 18.66 8.22 9.59
C ASN A 132 18.36 6.84 10.19
N PRO A 133 18.34 5.77 9.38
CA PRO A 133 18.12 4.41 9.88
C PRO A 133 19.12 4.05 10.97
N GLY A 134 18.65 3.45 12.05
CA GLY A 134 19.50 2.99 13.15
C GLY A 134 20.09 4.10 14.05
N GLN A 135 19.77 5.37 13.81
CA GLN A 135 20.05 6.39 14.81
C GLN A 135 19.18 6.11 16.04
N ASN A 136 19.85 5.83 17.15
CA ASN A 136 19.20 5.50 18.42
C ASN A 136 18.27 6.63 18.88
N HIS A 137 17.02 6.63 18.42
CA HIS A 137 15.95 7.37 19.10
C HIS A 137 15.72 6.83 20.53
N VAL A 138 16.32 5.68 20.84
CA VAL A 138 16.33 5.02 22.16
C VAL A 138 17.36 5.65 23.13
N ALA A 139 18.30 6.49 22.65
CA ALA A 139 19.34 7.11 23.48
C ALA A 139 18.94 8.44 24.13
N ALA A 140 17.75 8.97 23.87
CA ALA A 140 17.16 9.96 24.75
C ALA A 140 16.74 9.25 26.05
N GLU A 141 17.16 9.77 27.21
CA GLU A 141 16.85 9.25 28.56
C GLU A 141 15.46 8.59 28.62
N PRO A 142 15.29 7.51 29.44
CA PRO A 142 13.99 6.88 29.56
C PRO A 142 12.99 7.97 29.91
N ALA A 143 12.23 8.40 28.92
CA ALA A 143 11.09 9.25 29.14
C ALA A 143 10.26 8.52 30.19
N GLY A 144 10.02 9.20 31.33
CA GLY A 144 9.29 8.63 32.45
C GLY A 144 8.09 7.85 31.94
N SER A 145 7.64 6.87 32.72
CA SER A 145 6.53 5.97 32.38
C SER A 145 5.56 6.58 31.39
N PRO A 146 5.17 5.89 30.32
CA PRO A 146 4.30 6.47 29.29
C PRO A 146 3.14 7.17 29.99
N GLY A 147 3.12 8.49 29.85
CA GLY A 147 2.05 9.29 30.44
C GLY A 147 0.72 8.86 29.83
N PRO A 148 -0.41 9.03 30.52
CA PRO A 148 -1.70 8.67 30.00
C PRO A 148 -1.90 9.29 28.61
N LEU A 149 -2.53 8.55 27.70
CA LEU A 149 -2.93 9.02 26.38
C LEU A 149 -3.45 10.45 26.44
N SER A 150 -2.83 11.37 25.72
CA SER A 150 -3.11 12.81 25.87
C SER A 150 -4.44 13.23 25.18
N ALA A 151 -5.03 12.38 24.38
CA ALA A 151 -6.32 12.62 23.74
C ALA A 151 -7.16 11.34 23.73
N ALA A 152 -8.46 11.48 24.02
CA ALA A 152 -9.41 10.41 23.74
C ALA A 152 -9.48 10.22 22.21
N ILE A 153 -9.07 9.04 21.74
CA ILE A 153 -9.09 8.67 20.33
C ILE A 153 -10.40 7.92 20.07
N ASP A 154 -11.25 8.58 19.27
CA ASP A 154 -12.50 7.97 18.82
C ASP A 154 -12.18 6.92 17.72
N PRO A 155 -12.88 5.77 17.68
CA PRO A 155 -12.76 4.80 16.60
C PRO A 155 -12.99 5.42 15.20
N ASP A 156 -13.84 6.42 15.08
CA ASP A 156 -14.13 7.11 13.83
C ASP A 156 -13.18 8.27 13.49
N ASP A 157 -12.19 8.54 14.38
CA ASP A 157 -11.13 9.48 14.04
C ASP A 157 -10.30 8.95 12.88
N PRO A 158 -9.89 9.80 11.92
CA PRO A 158 -8.94 9.45 10.89
C PRO A 158 -7.60 9.01 11.47
N ALA A 159 -7.08 7.85 11.02
CA ALA A 159 -5.80 7.32 11.45
C ALA A 159 -4.74 7.39 10.35
N ILE A 160 -5.12 7.01 9.13
CA ILE A 160 -4.22 6.95 7.98
C ILE A 160 -4.87 7.66 6.79
N MET A 161 -4.06 8.35 6.00
CA MET A 161 -4.40 8.85 4.67
C MET A 161 -3.41 8.30 3.66
N ILE A 162 -3.92 7.66 2.61
CA ILE A 162 -3.11 7.12 1.51
C ILE A 162 -3.63 7.69 0.20
N TYR A 163 -2.72 8.19 -0.62
CA TYR A 163 -3.09 8.74 -1.90
C TYR A 163 -3.27 7.65 -2.95
N THR A 164 -4.45 7.65 -3.54
CA THR A 164 -4.77 6.89 -4.76
C THR A 164 -4.91 7.86 -5.92
N ALA A 165 -4.74 7.41 -7.14
CA ALA A 165 -4.92 8.34 -8.25
C ALA A 165 -6.40 8.50 -8.57
N GLY A 166 -6.81 9.76 -8.67
CA GLY A 166 -8.18 10.14 -9.02
C GLY A 166 -8.48 10.04 -10.51
N LEU A 167 -9.77 9.89 -10.83
CA LEU A 167 -10.28 9.91 -12.23
C LEU A 167 -9.93 11.20 -12.98
N THR A 168 -9.69 12.29 -12.25
CA THR A 168 -9.39 13.62 -12.79
C THR A 168 -7.90 13.83 -13.11
N GLY A 169 -7.04 12.82 -12.85
CA GLY A 169 -5.59 12.91 -13.01
C GLY A 169 -4.86 13.55 -11.83
N LYS A 170 -5.56 13.90 -10.75
CA LYS A 170 -4.95 14.33 -9.48
C LYS A 170 -5.11 13.22 -8.44
N PRO A 171 -4.06 12.94 -7.63
CA PRO A 171 -4.17 11.97 -6.55
C PRO A 171 -5.25 12.35 -5.52
N LEU A 172 -6.02 11.37 -5.06
CA LEU A 172 -7.06 11.51 -4.03
C LEU A 172 -6.59 10.87 -2.73
N GLY A 173 -6.70 11.57 -1.61
CA GLY A 173 -6.33 11.06 -0.28
C GLY A 173 -7.46 10.24 0.32
N ALA A 174 -7.41 8.91 0.23
CA ALA A 174 -8.36 8.02 0.91
C ALA A 174 -8.13 8.07 2.43
N VAL A 175 -9.17 8.41 3.19
CA VAL A 175 -9.12 8.56 4.65
C VAL A 175 -9.63 7.29 5.31
N LEU A 176 -8.73 6.60 6.04
CA LEU A 176 -9.03 5.39 6.80
C LEU A 176 -9.08 5.73 8.29
N THR A 177 -10.18 5.37 8.95
CA THR A 177 -10.35 5.59 10.39
C THR A 177 -9.70 4.46 11.20
N HIS A 178 -9.54 4.68 12.50
CA HIS A 178 -9.12 3.61 13.41
C HIS A 178 -10.07 2.41 13.35
N ALA A 179 -11.39 2.66 13.27
CA ALA A 179 -12.41 1.61 13.16
C ALA A 179 -12.29 0.82 11.85
N ASN A 180 -12.06 1.50 10.71
CA ASN A 180 -11.85 0.82 9.42
C ASN A 180 -10.68 -0.16 9.50
N LEU A 181 -9.56 0.32 10.01
CA LEU A 181 -8.33 -0.49 10.12
C LEU A 181 -8.47 -1.62 11.15
N CYS A 182 -9.10 -1.39 12.30
CA CYS A 182 -9.36 -2.46 13.28
C CYS A 182 -10.30 -3.52 12.72
N SER A 183 -11.35 -3.13 11.98
CA SER A 183 -12.25 -4.07 11.30
C SER A 183 -11.51 -4.91 10.29
N GLU A 184 -10.68 -4.29 9.46
CA GLU A 184 -9.82 -4.97 8.49
C GLU A 184 -8.86 -5.96 9.18
N LEU A 185 -8.21 -5.52 10.24
CA LEU A 185 -7.25 -6.36 10.99
C LEU A 185 -7.90 -7.61 11.57
N ASP A 186 -9.13 -7.50 12.08
CA ASP A 186 -9.86 -8.66 12.58
C ASP A 186 -10.17 -9.67 11.47
N MET A 187 -10.57 -9.19 10.29
CA MET A 187 -10.84 -10.03 9.11
C MET A 187 -9.59 -10.71 8.57
N VAL A 188 -8.50 -9.95 8.46
CA VAL A 188 -7.18 -10.48 8.04
C VAL A 188 -6.66 -11.50 9.04
N HIS A 189 -6.79 -11.22 10.34
CA HIS A 189 -6.36 -12.15 11.39
C HIS A 189 -7.18 -13.46 11.38
N ALA A 190 -8.50 -13.35 11.21
CA ALA A 190 -9.37 -14.53 11.08
C ALA A 190 -9.03 -15.38 9.85
N THR A 191 -8.57 -14.75 8.75
CA THR A 191 -8.21 -15.42 7.50
C THR A 191 -6.85 -16.09 7.59
N PHE A 192 -5.82 -15.40 8.07
CA PHE A 192 -4.45 -15.91 8.09
C PHE A 192 -4.07 -16.63 9.37
N ARG A 193 -4.79 -16.41 10.46
CA ARG A 193 -4.61 -17.06 11.77
C ARG A 193 -3.15 -17.06 12.25
N ARG A 194 -2.48 -15.94 12.06
CA ARG A 194 -1.10 -15.76 12.52
C ARG A 194 -1.02 -15.86 14.04
N THR A 195 0.07 -16.42 14.53
CA THR A 195 0.34 -16.62 15.94
C THR A 195 1.60 -15.86 16.35
N PRO A 196 1.86 -15.67 17.65
CA PRO A 196 3.09 -15.03 18.10
C PRO A 196 4.39 -15.74 17.68
N ASP A 197 4.33 -16.99 17.26
CA ASP A 197 5.49 -17.76 16.80
C ASP A 197 5.77 -17.60 15.30
N ASP A 198 4.92 -16.88 14.60
CA ASP A 198 5.10 -16.62 13.18
C ASP A 198 6.09 -15.48 12.94
N VAL A 199 6.87 -15.62 11.88
CA VAL A 199 7.84 -14.64 11.42
C VAL A 199 7.54 -14.28 9.97
N GLY A 200 7.18 -13.03 9.74
CA GLY A 200 6.87 -12.52 8.40
C GLY A 200 8.05 -11.83 7.72
N LEU A 201 7.88 -11.55 6.45
CA LEU A 201 8.82 -10.78 5.67
C LEU A 201 8.15 -9.50 5.16
N CYS A 202 8.66 -8.33 5.55
CA CYS A 202 8.14 -7.03 5.15
C CYS A 202 8.80 -6.58 3.84
N LEU A 203 8.17 -6.90 2.72
CA LEU A 203 8.64 -6.56 1.37
C LEU A 203 7.79 -5.49 0.70
N ILE A 204 6.47 -5.53 0.92
CA ILE A 204 5.58 -4.51 0.36
C ILE A 204 5.87 -3.19 1.08
N PRO A 205 6.03 -2.08 0.33
CA PRO A 205 6.27 -0.79 0.95
C PRO A 205 5.19 -0.44 1.99
N LEU A 206 5.60 -0.01 3.17
CA LEU A 206 4.70 0.33 4.27
C LEU A 206 3.87 1.59 3.99
N PHE A 207 4.24 2.42 3.01
CA PHE A 207 3.40 3.52 2.56
C PHE A 207 2.20 3.06 1.70
N HIS A 208 2.16 1.81 1.28
CA HIS A 208 1.03 1.21 0.56
C HIS A 208 0.06 0.55 1.55
N SER A 209 -1.26 0.66 1.31
CA SER A 209 -2.30 0.10 2.18
C SER A 209 -2.09 -1.38 2.50
N PHE A 210 -1.71 -2.18 1.51
CA PHE A 210 -1.40 -3.59 1.69
C PHE A 210 -0.18 -3.81 2.61
N GLY A 211 0.88 -3.01 2.45
CA GLY A 211 2.07 -3.09 3.30
C GLY A 211 1.78 -2.71 4.75
N VAL A 212 1.19 -1.53 4.98
CA VAL A 212 0.93 -1.04 6.33
C VAL A 212 -0.04 -1.95 7.09
N THR A 213 -1.08 -2.44 6.44
CA THR A 213 -2.09 -3.28 7.11
C THR A 213 -1.55 -4.68 7.38
N VAL A 214 -0.98 -5.36 6.38
CA VAL A 214 -0.66 -6.79 6.51
C VAL A 214 0.75 -7.04 7.04
N ASN A 215 1.73 -6.18 6.71
CA ASN A 215 3.12 -6.36 7.14
C ASN A 215 3.51 -5.53 8.37
N MET A 216 2.64 -4.63 8.87
CA MET A 216 2.86 -3.86 10.09
C MET A 216 1.74 -4.05 11.11
N LEU A 217 0.54 -3.57 10.82
CA LEU A 217 -0.55 -3.56 11.80
C LEU A 217 -1.00 -4.96 12.21
N ASN A 218 -1.18 -5.88 11.26
CA ASN A 218 -1.57 -7.26 11.56
C ASN A 218 -0.45 -8.06 12.26
N VAL A 219 0.82 -7.76 11.97
CA VAL A 219 1.96 -8.33 12.71
C VAL A 219 1.85 -7.97 14.19
N ILE A 220 1.58 -6.71 14.49
CA ILE A 220 1.46 -6.20 15.86
C ILE A 220 0.22 -6.80 16.54
N GLN A 221 -0.91 -6.86 15.86
CA GLN A 221 -2.14 -7.50 16.38
C GLN A 221 -1.92 -8.97 16.75
N ALA A 222 -1.24 -9.72 15.90
CA ALA A 222 -0.98 -11.13 16.08
C ALA A 222 0.10 -11.45 17.13
N GLY A 223 0.86 -10.46 17.59
CA GLY A 223 1.99 -10.65 18.50
C GLY A 223 3.22 -11.29 17.85
N CYS A 224 3.27 -11.37 16.52
CA CYS A 224 4.35 -12.01 15.76
C CYS A 224 5.48 -11.05 15.39
N SER A 225 6.46 -11.53 14.63
CA SER A 225 7.61 -10.74 14.18
C SER A 225 7.56 -10.48 12.68
N THR A 226 8.22 -9.41 12.23
CA THR A 226 8.47 -9.17 10.80
C THR A 226 9.91 -8.79 10.54
N VAL A 227 10.51 -9.37 9.49
CA VAL A 227 11.85 -9.04 9.01
C VAL A 227 11.75 -7.95 7.96
N MET A 228 12.40 -6.83 8.18
CA MET A 228 12.49 -5.71 7.25
C MET A 228 13.73 -5.87 6.39
N MET A 229 13.57 -5.84 5.07
CA MET A 229 14.67 -5.92 4.12
C MET A 229 14.83 -4.59 3.39
N ASP A 230 16.04 -4.00 3.45
CA ASP A 230 16.37 -2.76 2.73
C ASP A 230 16.47 -3.01 1.21
N ARG A 231 17.12 -4.12 0.81
CA ARG A 231 17.31 -4.46 -0.61
C ARG A 231 16.89 -5.88 -0.92
N LEU A 232 16.08 -6.01 -1.94
CA LEU A 232 15.61 -7.31 -2.43
C LEU A 232 16.56 -7.83 -3.53
N THR A 233 17.31 -8.90 -3.22
CA THR A 233 17.99 -9.76 -4.19
C THR A 233 17.54 -11.19 -3.94
N MET A 234 17.57 -12.08 -4.95
CA MET A 234 17.16 -13.47 -4.73
C MET A 234 18.07 -14.20 -3.74
N ASP A 235 19.40 -14.04 -3.82
CA ASP A 235 20.32 -14.61 -2.84
C ASP A 235 20.01 -14.10 -1.41
N GLY A 236 19.80 -12.78 -1.25
CA GLY A 236 19.43 -12.17 0.05
C GLY A 236 18.09 -12.65 0.57
N LEU A 237 17.08 -12.77 -0.29
CA LEU A 237 15.76 -13.29 0.05
C LEU A 237 15.87 -14.71 0.62
N PHE A 238 16.43 -15.64 -0.15
CA PHE A 238 16.52 -17.04 0.26
C PHE A 238 17.38 -17.24 1.50
N SER A 239 18.50 -16.52 1.62
CA SER A 239 19.34 -16.50 2.83
C SER A 239 18.56 -16.00 4.05
N THR A 240 17.70 -14.98 3.89
CA THR A 240 16.86 -14.46 4.98
C THR A 240 15.74 -15.43 5.34
N LEU A 241 15.08 -16.06 4.34
CA LEU A 241 14.05 -17.07 4.58
C LEU A 241 14.57 -18.21 5.47
N GLU A 242 15.77 -18.71 5.17
CA GLU A 242 16.41 -19.78 5.93
C GLU A 242 16.88 -19.31 7.31
N ARG A 243 17.66 -18.23 7.38
CA ARG A 243 18.28 -17.72 8.61
C ARG A 243 17.26 -17.30 9.66
N GLU A 244 16.24 -16.55 9.24
CA GLU A 244 15.21 -16.00 10.15
C GLU A 244 14.02 -16.94 10.32
N LYS A 245 14.05 -18.14 9.69
CA LYS A 245 12.97 -19.14 9.75
C LYS A 245 11.61 -18.52 9.42
N ILE A 246 11.55 -17.80 8.29
CA ILE A 246 10.33 -17.11 7.86
C ILE A 246 9.19 -18.13 7.70
N THR A 247 8.02 -17.80 8.26
CA THR A 247 6.84 -18.67 8.21
C THR A 247 5.82 -18.24 7.19
N TYR A 248 5.79 -16.94 6.84
CA TYR A 248 4.90 -16.43 5.81
C TYR A 248 5.52 -15.28 5.00
N ILE A 249 5.11 -15.20 3.74
CA ILE A 249 5.47 -14.12 2.81
C ILE A 249 4.19 -13.49 2.27
N VAL A 250 4.14 -12.15 2.28
CA VAL A 250 3.09 -11.38 1.62
C VAL A 250 3.76 -10.51 0.57
N ALA A 251 3.45 -10.75 -0.69
CA ALA A 251 4.11 -10.07 -1.80
C ALA A 251 3.25 -10.01 -3.06
N VAL A 252 3.71 -9.22 -4.02
CA VAL A 252 3.13 -9.19 -5.38
C VAL A 252 3.58 -10.41 -6.20
N PRO A 253 2.82 -10.83 -7.23
CA PRO A 253 3.11 -12.03 -8.05
C PRO A 253 4.54 -12.12 -8.55
N ARG A 254 5.14 -11.00 -8.95
CA ARG A 254 6.50 -10.94 -9.48
C ARG A 254 7.55 -11.56 -8.55
N LEU A 255 7.39 -11.42 -7.23
CA LEU A 255 8.32 -12.02 -6.28
C LEU A 255 8.30 -13.54 -6.41
N TYR A 256 7.12 -14.14 -6.38
CA TYR A 256 6.93 -15.58 -6.45
C TYR A 256 7.42 -16.15 -7.78
N MET A 257 7.19 -15.44 -8.88
CA MET A 257 7.77 -15.79 -10.18
C MET A 257 9.29 -15.80 -10.11
N GLY A 258 9.92 -14.75 -9.54
CA GLY A 258 11.37 -14.69 -9.32
C GLY A 258 11.89 -15.85 -8.46
N MET A 259 11.17 -16.25 -7.42
CA MET A 259 11.53 -17.40 -6.58
C MET A 259 11.51 -18.71 -7.37
N VAL A 260 10.50 -18.93 -8.23
CA VAL A 260 10.42 -20.15 -9.06
C VAL A 260 11.58 -20.24 -10.04
N PHE A 261 11.94 -19.15 -10.68
CA PHE A 261 13.03 -19.14 -11.66
C PHE A 261 14.44 -19.07 -11.05
N TYR A 262 14.53 -18.92 -9.71
CA TYR A 262 15.83 -18.87 -9.05
C TYR A 262 16.46 -20.27 -8.95
N GLU A 263 17.56 -20.49 -9.70
CA GLU A 263 18.21 -21.80 -9.85
C GLU A 263 18.79 -22.35 -8.54
N LYS A 264 19.25 -21.46 -7.66
CA LYS A 264 19.89 -21.86 -6.39
C LYS A 264 18.86 -22.11 -5.27
N ALA A 265 17.56 -22.04 -5.52
CA ALA A 265 16.50 -22.16 -4.50
C ALA A 265 16.64 -23.46 -3.68
N ALA A 266 17.01 -24.57 -4.32
CA ALA A 266 17.17 -25.88 -3.66
C ALA A 266 18.36 -25.95 -2.67
N LYS A 267 19.21 -24.94 -2.59
CA LYS A 267 20.33 -24.88 -1.63
C LYS A 267 19.90 -24.40 -0.24
N TYR A 268 18.69 -23.86 -0.11
CA TYR A 268 18.20 -23.23 1.12
C TYR A 268 17.10 -24.08 1.77
N ASP A 269 17.11 -24.14 3.09
CA ASP A 269 16.04 -24.77 3.88
C ASP A 269 14.85 -23.81 4.06
N LEU A 270 13.77 -24.08 3.35
CA LEU A 270 12.52 -23.32 3.45
C LEU A 270 11.43 -24.05 4.23
N SER A 271 11.77 -25.08 5.00
CA SER A 271 10.81 -25.93 5.74
C SER A 271 9.97 -25.15 6.77
N SER A 272 10.44 -23.98 7.21
CA SER A 272 9.69 -23.09 8.09
C SER A 272 8.53 -22.35 7.39
N LEU A 273 8.57 -22.20 6.05
CA LEU A 273 7.58 -21.44 5.31
C LEU A 273 6.24 -22.20 5.24
N LYS A 274 5.18 -21.58 5.76
CA LYS A 274 3.85 -22.19 5.89
C LYS A 274 2.84 -21.62 4.91
N LEU A 275 2.97 -20.33 4.58
CA LEU A 275 1.97 -19.60 3.80
C LEU A 275 2.60 -18.49 2.95
N CYS A 276 2.17 -18.42 1.71
CA CYS A 276 2.40 -17.29 0.82
C CYS A 276 1.08 -16.62 0.46
N VAL A 277 1.08 -15.30 0.43
CA VAL A 277 -0.08 -14.48 0.10
C VAL A 277 0.29 -13.54 -1.03
N THR A 278 -0.51 -13.52 -2.09
CA THR A 278 -0.31 -12.63 -3.24
C THR A 278 -1.50 -11.71 -3.46
N GLY A 279 -1.23 -10.50 -3.91
CA GLY A 279 -2.25 -9.49 -4.22
C GLY A 279 -1.64 -8.25 -4.87
N GLY A 280 -2.47 -7.25 -5.16
CA GLY A 280 -2.07 -6.00 -5.81
C GLY A 280 -1.94 -6.08 -7.33
N SER A 281 -1.91 -7.27 -7.91
CA SER A 281 -2.08 -7.55 -9.34
C SER A 281 -2.48 -9.02 -9.52
N ALA A 282 -3.03 -9.36 -10.68
CA ALA A 282 -3.42 -10.73 -10.98
C ALA A 282 -2.21 -11.68 -10.99
N MET A 283 -2.36 -12.85 -10.39
CA MET A 283 -1.39 -13.94 -10.47
C MET A 283 -1.74 -14.82 -11.67
N PRO A 284 -0.78 -15.13 -12.58
CA PRO A 284 -1.08 -16.08 -13.66
C PRO A 284 -1.54 -17.43 -13.07
N ALA A 285 -2.75 -17.85 -13.44
CA ALA A 285 -3.41 -19.01 -12.84
C ALA A 285 -2.58 -20.30 -12.95
N ASP A 286 -1.88 -20.49 -14.08
CA ASP A 286 -1.02 -21.64 -14.33
C ASP A 286 0.27 -21.63 -13.49
N PHE A 287 0.59 -20.50 -12.87
CA PHE A 287 1.83 -20.34 -12.11
C PHE A 287 1.69 -20.82 -10.65
N ILE A 288 0.50 -20.71 -10.07
CA ILE A 288 0.24 -21.15 -8.68
C ILE A 288 0.64 -22.61 -8.47
N PRO A 289 0.18 -23.59 -9.29
CA PRO A 289 0.58 -24.98 -9.15
C PRO A 289 2.09 -25.20 -9.27
N VAL A 290 2.76 -24.47 -10.14
CA VAL A 290 4.23 -24.56 -10.32
C VAL A 290 4.97 -24.14 -9.06
N PHE A 291 4.52 -23.03 -8.44
CA PHE A 291 5.08 -22.55 -7.18
C PHE A 291 4.85 -23.57 -6.04
N GLU A 292 3.60 -24.01 -5.86
CA GLU A 292 3.22 -24.93 -4.80
C GLU A 292 3.95 -26.28 -4.92
N GLN A 293 4.12 -26.80 -6.14
CA GLN A 293 4.89 -28.02 -6.40
C GLN A 293 6.38 -27.83 -6.07
N LYS A 294 6.98 -26.68 -6.41
CA LYS A 294 8.41 -26.41 -6.19
C LYS A 294 8.75 -26.23 -4.71
N PHE A 295 7.90 -25.51 -3.97
CA PHE A 295 8.21 -25.10 -2.60
C PHE A 295 7.41 -25.84 -1.53
N SER A 296 6.43 -26.66 -1.90
CA SER A 296 5.52 -27.39 -1.00
C SER A 296 4.76 -26.45 -0.03
N VAL A 297 4.48 -25.21 -0.47
CA VAL A 297 3.80 -24.17 0.30
C VAL A 297 2.66 -23.60 -0.54
N ARG A 298 1.49 -23.44 0.08
CA ARG A 298 0.33 -22.83 -0.57
C ARG A 298 0.52 -21.33 -0.79
N ILE A 299 0.03 -20.85 -1.93
CA ILE A 299 -0.07 -19.44 -2.24
C ILE A 299 -1.53 -19.03 -2.35
N LEU A 300 -1.96 -18.06 -1.53
CA LEU A 300 -3.33 -17.54 -1.53
C LEU A 300 -3.37 -16.22 -2.26
N GLU A 301 -4.16 -16.15 -3.32
CA GLU A 301 -4.43 -14.92 -4.04
C GLU A 301 -5.61 -14.19 -3.39
N GLY A 302 -5.48 -12.86 -3.27
CA GLY A 302 -6.52 -12.00 -2.77
C GLY A 302 -6.63 -10.70 -3.54
N TYR A 303 -7.73 -9.99 -3.28
CA TYR A 303 -8.07 -8.72 -3.91
C TYR A 303 -8.41 -7.68 -2.86
N GLY A 304 -8.08 -6.45 -3.20
CA GLY A 304 -8.46 -5.29 -2.42
C GLY A 304 -7.99 -3.99 -3.03
N LEU A 305 -8.40 -2.90 -2.42
CA LEU A 305 -8.09 -1.54 -2.84
C LEU A 305 -7.91 -0.65 -1.61
N THR A 306 -7.18 0.45 -1.76
CA THR A 306 -6.86 1.36 -0.64
C THR A 306 -8.13 1.85 0.05
N GLU A 307 -9.18 2.11 -0.70
CA GLU A 307 -10.49 2.56 -0.24
C GLU A 307 -11.24 1.53 0.63
N ALA A 308 -10.70 0.28 0.73
CA ALA A 308 -11.23 -0.80 1.57
C ALA A 308 -10.20 -1.34 2.58
N SER A 309 -9.13 -0.62 2.92
CA SER A 309 -8.19 -0.80 4.06
C SER A 309 -7.23 -2.00 4.11
N PRO A 310 -6.81 -2.77 3.12
CA PRO A 310 -7.24 -2.82 1.73
C PRO A 310 -8.08 -4.05 1.34
N ALA A 311 -8.09 -5.15 2.11
CA ALA A 311 -8.53 -6.47 1.63
C ALA A 311 -10.05 -6.61 1.58
N CYS A 312 -10.55 -7.19 0.49
CA CYS A 312 -11.96 -7.48 0.29
C CYS A 312 -12.23 -8.98 0.17
N SER A 313 -11.36 -9.73 -0.49
CA SER A 313 -11.52 -11.16 -0.72
C SER A 313 -10.19 -11.89 -0.73
N PHE A 314 -10.21 -13.17 -0.35
CA PHE A 314 -9.07 -14.08 -0.41
C PHE A 314 -9.50 -15.51 -0.72
N ASN A 315 -8.64 -16.26 -1.42
CA ASN A 315 -8.66 -17.69 -1.39
C ASN A 315 -8.29 -18.16 0.03
N ARG A 316 -8.87 -19.25 0.53
CA ARG A 316 -8.71 -19.72 1.92
C ARG A 316 -7.87 -20.99 1.99
N MET A 317 -7.22 -21.21 3.12
CA MET A 317 -6.42 -22.41 3.36
C MET A 317 -7.27 -23.69 3.38
N GLU A 318 -8.49 -23.58 3.89
CA GLU A 318 -9.40 -24.72 4.11
C GLU A 318 -10.17 -25.14 2.85
N THR A 319 -10.14 -24.32 1.81
CA THR A 319 -10.87 -24.60 0.56
C THR A 319 -9.91 -24.84 -0.59
N VAL A 320 -10.41 -25.48 -1.64
CA VAL A 320 -9.66 -25.59 -2.90
C VAL A 320 -9.65 -24.22 -3.58
N ALA A 321 -8.46 -23.66 -3.77
CA ALA A 321 -8.34 -22.41 -4.53
C ALA A 321 -8.76 -22.65 -5.97
N LYS A 322 -9.62 -21.78 -6.51
CA LYS A 322 -9.99 -21.82 -7.93
C LYS A 322 -9.01 -20.96 -8.73
N PRO A 323 -8.26 -21.53 -9.68
CA PRO A 323 -7.30 -20.77 -10.49
C PRO A 323 -7.94 -19.55 -11.16
N GLY A 324 -7.28 -18.39 -11.07
CA GLY A 324 -7.76 -17.13 -11.61
C GLY A 324 -8.86 -16.44 -10.77
N SER A 325 -9.26 -17.04 -9.64
CA SER A 325 -10.19 -16.42 -8.69
C SER A 325 -9.43 -15.65 -7.62
N ILE A 326 -9.93 -14.46 -7.28
CA ILE A 326 -9.51 -13.69 -6.11
C ILE A 326 -10.13 -14.21 -4.78
N GLY A 327 -10.72 -15.40 -4.81
CA GLY A 327 -11.34 -16.04 -3.66
C GLY A 327 -12.77 -15.58 -3.39
N THR A 328 -13.17 -15.69 -2.13
CA THR A 328 -14.49 -15.27 -1.62
C THR A 328 -14.36 -14.08 -0.70
N ALA A 329 -15.45 -13.34 -0.49
CA ALA A 329 -15.49 -12.21 0.45
C ALA A 329 -14.92 -12.59 1.83
N LEU A 330 -14.20 -11.66 2.45
CA LEU A 330 -13.78 -11.80 3.85
C LEU A 330 -15.00 -11.81 4.78
N GLU A 331 -14.86 -12.42 5.95
CA GLU A 331 -15.93 -12.43 6.95
C GLU A 331 -16.23 -11.00 7.42
N GLY A 332 -17.51 -10.60 7.33
CA GLY A 332 -17.93 -9.23 7.66
C GLY A 332 -17.90 -8.24 6.51
N ILE A 333 -17.58 -8.71 5.29
CA ILE A 333 -17.68 -7.93 4.06
C ILE A 333 -18.77 -8.50 3.16
N ASP A 334 -19.62 -7.63 2.64
CA ASP A 334 -20.54 -7.95 1.56
C ASP A 334 -19.91 -7.54 0.21
N ILE A 335 -19.90 -8.44 -0.76
CA ILE A 335 -19.52 -8.15 -2.16
C ILE A 335 -20.67 -8.51 -3.08
N LYS A 336 -21.00 -7.62 -4.00
CA LYS A 336 -21.97 -7.83 -5.07
C LYS A 336 -21.37 -7.52 -6.43
N ILE A 337 -21.96 -8.13 -7.45
CA ILE A 337 -21.71 -7.78 -8.84
C ILE A 337 -22.95 -7.09 -9.35
N VAL A 338 -22.83 -5.87 -9.87
CA VAL A 338 -23.96 -5.04 -10.29
C VAL A 338 -23.82 -4.55 -11.73
N ASP A 339 -24.99 -4.28 -12.35
CA ASP A 339 -25.06 -3.62 -13.65
C ASP A 339 -24.85 -2.08 -13.54
N GLU A 340 -25.01 -1.38 -14.66
CA GLU A 340 -24.85 0.08 -14.72
C GLU A 340 -25.92 0.84 -13.92
N ASP A 341 -27.09 0.23 -13.68
CA ASP A 341 -28.17 0.77 -12.86
C ASP A 341 -27.97 0.47 -11.35
N GLY A 342 -26.90 -0.26 -10.98
CA GLY A 342 -26.63 -0.68 -9.59
C GLY A 342 -27.45 -1.89 -9.13
N ARG A 343 -28.10 -2.62 -10.04
CA ARG A 343 -28.86 -3.84 -9.73
C ARG A 343 -27.96 -5.05 -9.74
N GLU A 344 -28.11 -5.91 -8.74
CA GLU A 344 -27.34 -7.16 -8.66
C GLU A 344 -27.65 -8.06 -9.87
N VAL A 345 -26.58 -8.52 -10.54
CA VAL A 345 -26.70 -9.41 -11.72
C VAL A 345 -26.71 -10.89 -11.31
N PRO A 346 -27.26 -11.77 -12.14
CA PRO A 346 -27.19 -13.22 -11.93
C PRO A 346 -25.77 -13.73 -11.82
N ARG A 347 -25.59 -14.89 -11.15
CA ARG A 347 -24.29 -15.59 -11.08
C ARG A 347 -23.70 -15.79 -12.47
N ASN A 348 -22.36 -15.75 -12.56
CA ASN A 348 -21.57 -15.87 -13.77
C ASN A 348 -21.78 -14.73 -14.81
N THR A 349 -22.55 -13.70 -14.48
CA THR A 349 -22.70 -12.49 -15.29
C THR A 349 -21.66 -11.45 -14.90
N ILE A 350 -21.05 -10.79 -15.89
CA ILE A 350 -20.06 -9.72 -15.66
C ILE A 350 -20.78 -8.43 -15.27
N GLY A 351 -20.27 -7.77 -14.27
CA GLY A 351 -20.71 -6.45 -13.80
C GLY A 351 -19.64 -5.79 -12.94
N GLU A 352 -19.95 -4.65 -12.34
CA GLU A 352 -19.05 -3.94 -11.44
C GLU A 352 -19.06 -4.57 -10.03
N LEU A 353 -17.88 -4.77 -9.44
CA LEU A 353 -17.76 -5.15 -8.04
C LEU A 353 -18.11 -3.97 -7.15
N ILE A 354 -19.02 -4.19 -6.21
CA ILE A 354 -19.28 -3.25 -5.12
C ILE A 354 -19.05 -3.93 -3.77
N VAL A 355 -18.53 -3.16 -2.82
CA VAL A 355 -18.08 -3.67 -1.51
C VAL A 355 -18.76 -2.89 -0.39
N ARG A 356 -19.20 -3.59 0.65
CA ARG A 356 -19.71 -2.98 1.89
C ARG A 356 -19.11 -3.71 3.10
N GLY A 357 -18.56 -2.95 4.04
CA GLY A 357 -17.98 -3.50 5.27
C GLY A 357 -17.41 -2.43 6.18
N GLY A 358 -17.03 -2.83 7.39
CA GLY A 358 -16.43 -1.92 8.35
C GLY A 358 -15.05 -1.38 7.94
N ASN A 359 -14.41 -2.00 6.94
CA ASN A 359 -13.10 -1.62 6.40
C ASN A 359 -13.18 -0.55 5.30
N VAL A 360 -14.38 -0.18 4.82
CA VAL A 360 -14.55 0.84 3.78
C VAL A 360 -14.20 2.22 4.33
N MET A 361 -13.41 2.97 3.57
CA MET A 361 -12.91 4.30 3.91
C MET A 361 -14.02 5.29 4.33
N LYS A 362 -13.65 6.32 5.08
CA LYS A 362 -14.52 7.44 5.40
C LYS A 362 -14.87 8.29 4.16
N GLY A 363 -13.97 8.37 3.21
CA GLY A 363 -14.08 9.13 1.97
C GLY A 363 -12.73 9.69 1.52
N TYR A 364 -12.75 10.49 0.44
CA TYR A 364 -11.56 11.20 -0.03
C TYR A 364 -11.44 12.57 0.66
N TYR A 365 -10.24 12.87 1.11
CA TYR A 365 -9.97 14.12 1.83
C TYR A 365 -10.20 15.35 0.95
N LYS A 366 -11.02 16.28 1.42
CA LYS A 366 -11.41 17.52 0.71
C LYS A 366 -12.06 17.31 -0.67
N ASP A 367 -12.59 16.13 -0.95
CA ASP A 367 -13.26 15.87 -2.22
C ASP A 367 -14.57 15.08 -2.01
N GLU A 368 -15.63 15.81 -1.61
CA GLU A 368 -16.95 15.23 -1.41
C GLU A 368 -17.57 14.71 -2.70
N ALA A 369 -17.28 15.37 -3.83
CA ALA A 369 -17.79 14.95 -5.14
C ALA A 369 -17.19 13.62 -5.57
N ALA A 370 -15.86 13.45 -5.44
CA ALA A 370 -15.21 12.18 -5.69
C ALA A 370 -15.71 11.10 -4.71
N THR A 371 -15.89 11.44 -3.43
CA THR A 371 -16.44 10.53 -2.43
C THR A 371 -17.84 10.05 -2.83
N ALA A 372 -18.77 10.96 -3.14
CA ALA A 372 -20.12 10.61 -3.56
C ALA A 372 -20.17 9.83 -4.88
N SER A 373 -19.17 9.96 -5.74
CA SER A 373 -19.09 9.19 -6.98
C SER A 373 -18.85 7.70 -6.75
N VAL A 374 -18.16 7.32 -5.66
CA VAL A 374 -17.77 5.94 -5.36
C VAL A 374 -18.48 5.36 -4.13
N LEU A 375 -18.91 6.17 -3.16
CA LEU A 375 -19.67 5.73 -1.98
C LEU A 375 -21.15 6.07 -2.15
N LYS A 376 -21.99 5.04 -2.37
CA LYS A 376 -23.42 5.18 -2.62
C LYS A 376 -24.18 4.19 -1.74
N ASP A 377 -25.09 4.68 -0.92
CA ASP A 377 -25.96 3.87 -0.05
C ASP A 377 -25.17 2.85 0.81
N GLY A 378 -23.99 3.24 1.30
CA GLY A 378 -23.11 2.41 2.10
C GLY A 378 -22.29 1.38 1.31
N TRP A 379 -22.35 1.40 -0.02
CA TRP A 379 -21.54 0.58 -0.91
C TRP A 379 -20.41 1.36 -1.56
N LEU A 380 -19.24 0.78 -1.57
CA LEU A 380 -18.07 1.25 -2.34
C LEU A 380 -18.13 0.65 -3.75
N TYR A 381 -18.30 1.47 -4.75
CA TYR A 381 -18.20 1.15 -6.17
C TYR A 381 -16.73 1.14 -6.55
N THR A 382 -16.17 -0.05 -6.78
CA THR A 382 -14.70 -0.20 -6.93
C THR A 382 -14.18 0.27 -8.28
N GLY A 383 -15.04 0.21 -9.31
CA GLY A 383 -14.65 0.42 -10.70
C GLY A 383 -13.98 -0.80 -11.34
N ASP A 384 -13.92 -1.94 -10.62
CA ASP A 384 -13.41 -3.20 -11.15
C ASP A 384 -14.56 -4.06 -11.66
N LEU A 385 -14.34 -4.73 -12.79
CA LEU A 385 -15.31 -5.63 -13.42
C LEU A 385 -14.98 -7.08 -13.09
N GLY A 386 -16.03 -7.85 -12.82
CA GLY A 386 -15.88 -9.27 -12.52
C GLY A 386 -17.19 -10.01 -12.55
N ARG A 387 -17.12 -11.28 -12.25
CA ARG A 387 -18.27 -12.16 -12.05
C ARG A 387 -18.11 -12.98 -10.79
N MET A 388 -19.21 -13.44 -10.24
CA MET A 388 -19.24 -14.33 -9.08
C MET A 388 -19.89 -15.65 -9.50
N ASP A 389 -19.27 -16.79 -9.16
CA ASP A 389 -19.82 -18.10 -9.48
C ASP A 389 -20.82 -18.59 -8.42
N GLU A 390 -21.39 -19.79 -8.64
CA GLU A 390 -22.38 -20.40 -7.76
C GLU A 390 -21.86 -20.69 -6.34
N GLU A 391 -20.53 -20.81 -6.18
CA GLU A 391 -19.88 -21.05 -4.88
C GLU A 391 -19.33 -19.76 -4.25
N ASN A 392 -19.70 -18.58 -4.78
CA ASN A 392 -19.28 -17.25 -4.38
C ASN A 392 -17.80 -16.92 -4.63
N TYR A 393 -17.10 -17.68 -5.48
CA TYR A 393 -15.77 -17.27 -5.93
C TYR A 393 -15.88 -16.14 -6.94
N ILE A 394 -15.01 -15.15 -6.77
CA ILE A 394 -15.01 -13.94 -7.57
C ILE A 394 -13.85 -14.01 -8.58
N PHE A 395 -14.14 -13.67 -9.84
CA PHE A 395 -13.18 -13.63 -10.92
C PHE A 395 -13.17 -12.21 -11.51
N LEU A 396 -12.04 -11.54 -11.43
CA LEU A 396 -11.85 -10.26 -12.11
C LEU A 396 -11.75 -10.49 -13.62
N THR A 397 -12.42 -9.65 -14.39
CA THR A 397 -12.45 -9.76 -15.86
C THR A 397 -11.95 -8.49 -16.53
N GLY A 398 -11.80 -7.40 -15.81
CA GLY A 398 -11.34 -6.13 -16.33
C GLY A 398 -11.46 -5.01 -15.31
N ILE A 399 -11.17 -3.81 -15.76
CA ILE A 399 -11.25 -2.59 -14.97
C ILE A 399 -12.09 -1.59 -15.77
N LYS A 400 -13.18 -1.08 -15.16
CA LYS A 400 -14.03 -0.04 -15.76
C LYS A 400 -13.27 1.29 -15.91
N LYS A 401 -12.32 1.51 -15.01
CA LYS A 401 -11.45 2.69 -15.02
C LYS A 401 -10.16 2.36 -15.76
N ARG A 402 -9.70 3.26 -16.63
CA ARG A 402 -8.37 3.14 -17.24
C ARG A 402 -7.34 3.23 -16.12
N MET A 403 -6.74 2.11 -15.74
CA MET A 403 -5.67 2.02 -14.75
C MET A 403 -4.64 1.00 -15.24
N ILE A 404 -3.37 1.33 -15.11
CA ILE A 404 -2.24 0.46 -15.50
C ILE A 404 -1.61 -0.06 -14.22
N ILE A 405 -1.45 -1.37 -14.10
CA ILE A 405 -0.81 -1.98 -12.93
C ILE A 405 0.60 -2.43 -13.29
N THR A 406 1.58 -1.64 -12.87
CA THR A 406 2.99 -1.94 -13.14
C THR A 406 3.77 -2.25 -11.87
N SER A 407 4.30 -3.48 -11.78
CA SER A 407 5.08 -3.95 -10.62
C SER A 407 4.34 -3.79 -9.27
N GLY A 408 3.00 -3.89 -9.27
CA GLY A 408 2.16 -3.72 -8.08
C GLY A 408 1.80 -2.27 -7.76
N PHE A 409 2.19 -1.30 -8.59
CA PHE A 409 1.79 0.10 -8.46
C PHE A 409 0.71 0.46 -9.47
N ASN A 410 -0.27 1.20 -9.01
CA ASN A 410 -1.33 1.74 -9.85
C ASN A 410 -0.83 3.02 -10.55
N VAL A 411 -0.92 3.03 -11.87
CA VAL A 411 -0.64 4.20 -12.71
C VAL A 411 -1.90 4.55 -13.46
N TYR A 412 -2.30 5.80 -13.36
CA TYR A 412 -3.50 6.28 -14.04
C TYR A 412 -3.12 7.05 -15.30
N PRO A 413 -3.61 6.62 -16.45
CA PRO A 413 -3.31 7.23 -17.73
C PRO A 413 -3.44 8.74 -17.72
N ARG A 414 -4.52 9.29 -17.16
CA ARG A 414 -4.77 10.73 -17.14
C ARG A 414 -3.70 11.55 -16.39
N GLU A 415 -3.10 11.00 -15.34
CA GLU A 415 -2.01 11.69 -14.63
C GLU A 415 -0.80 11.82 -15.54
N VAL A 416 -0.46 10.76 -16.26
CA VAL A 416 0.67 10.74 -17.20
C VAL A 416 0.37 11.59 -18.43
N GLU A 417 -0.85 11.51 -18.98
CA GLU A 417 -1.32 12.33 -20.10
C GLU A 417 -1.25 13.84 -19.77
N THR A 418 -1.62 14.22 -18.56
CA THR A 418 -1.52 15.61 -18.09
C THR A 418 -0.07 16.11 -18.16
N ILE A 419 0.88 15.31 -17.71
CA ILE A 419 2.30 15.66 -17.73
C ILE A 419 2.85 15.68 -19.18
N LEU A 420 2.46 14.71 -20.00
CA LEU A 420 2.83 14.68 -21.42
C LEU A 420 2.35 15.94 -22.15
N ASN A 421 1.11 16.38 -21.90
CA ASN A 421 0.50 17.56 -22.50
C ASN A 421 1.14 18.89 -22.02
N MET A 422 1.93 18.89 -20.95
CA MET A 422 2.76 20.03 -20.54
C MET A 422 4.01 20.19 -21.41
N HIS A 423 4.38 19.18 -22.19
CA HIS A 423 5.55 19.28 -23.08
C HIS A 423 5.24 20.17 -24.30
N PRO A 424 6.10 21.17 -24.65
CA PRO A 424 5.81 22.14 -25.72
C PRO A 424 5.49 21.49 -27.07
N ALA A 425 6.12 20.37 -27.38
CA ALA A 425 5.94 19.66 -28.66
C ALA A 425 4.70 18.76 -28.70
N VAL A 426 4.02 18.50 -27.58
CA VAL A 426 2.89 17.57 -27.51
C VAL A 426 1.59 18.34 -27.75
N GLN A 427 0.83 17.90 -28.72
CA GLN A 427 -0.52 18.40 -29.00
C GLN A 427 -1.55 17.61 -28.20
N ASP A 428 -1.43 16.28 -28.21
CA ASP A 428 -2.31 15.36 -27.49
C ASP A 428 -1.57 14.07 -27.15
N ALA A 429 -1.99 13.40 -26.09
CA ALA A 429 -1.39 12.15 -25.63
C ALA A 429 -2.44 11.17 -25.13
N LEU A 430 -2.27 9.89 -25.46
CA LEU A 430 -3.03 8.77 -24.94
C LEU A 430 -2.07 7.79 -24.24
N VAL A 431 -2.37 7.45 -23.00
CA VAL A 431 -1.58 6.49 -22.21
C VAL A 431 -2.38 5.22 -22.01
N THR A 432 -1.72 4.09 -22.25
CA THR A 432 -2.31 2.75 -22.09
C THR A 432 -1.34 1.79 -21.41
N GLY A 433 -1.87 0.69 -20.85
CA GLY A 433 -1.07 -0.44 -20.42
C GLY A 433 -0.69 -1.31 -21.61
N LYS A 434 0.54 -1.83 -21.61
CA LYS A 434 1.01 -2.87 -22.50
C LYS A 434 1.43 -4.06 -21.65
N GLU A 435 0.89 -5.23 -21.94
CA GLU A 435 1.23 -6.45 -21.20
C GLU A 435 2.75 -6.71 -21.13
N ASP A 436 3.23 -7.04 -19.94
CA ASP A 436 4.62 -7.39 -19.65
C ASP A 436 4.67 -8.55 -18.65
N LEU A 437 5.34 -9.63 -19.03
CA LEU A 437 5.42 -10.86 -18.22
C LEU A 437 6.02 -10.65 -16.83
N LEU A 438 6.91 -9.66 -16.67
CA LEU A 438 7.61 -9.42 -15.41
C LEU A 438 6.95 -8.34 -14.54
N ARG A 439 6.24 -7.40 -15.15
CA ARG A 439 5.71 -6.22 -14.46
C ARG A 439 4.19 -6.17 -14.40
N GLY A 440 3.51 -7.10 -15.04
CA GLY A 440 2.08 -7.06 -15.33
C GLY A 440 1.82 -6.17 -16.54
N GLU A 441 2.03 -4.87 -16.42
CA GLU A 441 1.92 -3.92 -17.51
C GLU A 441 3.07 -2.92 -17.55
N LEU A 442 3.34 -2.38 -18.74
CA LEU A 442 4.20 -1.23 -18.97
C LEU A 442 3.35 -0.02 -19.34
N VAL A 443 3.76 1.15 -18.89
CA VAL A 443 3.16 2.40 -19.32
C VAL A 443 3.62 2.71 -20.74
N LYS A 444 2.68 2.74 -21.69
CA LYS A 444 2.88 3.11 -23.10
C LYS A 444 2.17 4.42 -23.38
N ALA A 445 2.84 5.35 -24.09
CA ALA A 445 2.27 6.62 -24.52
C ALA A 445 2.21 6.70 -26.05
N GLN A 446 1.05 7.04 -26.59
CA GLN A 446 0.87 7.49 -27.96
C GLN A 446 0.77 9.02 -27.98
N ILE A 447 1.54 9.67 -28.82
CA ILE A 447 1.69 11.12 -28.83
C ILE A 447 1.45 11.70 -30.20
N VAL A 448 0.56 12.68 -30.27
CA VAL A 448 0.40 13.56 -31.42
C VAL A 448 1.26 14.80 -31.21
N LEU A 449 2.14 15.09 -32.14
CA LEU A 449 3.01 16.25 -32.08
C LEU A 449 2.33 17.49 -32.66
N ARG A 450 2.70 18.64 -32.12
CA ARG A 450 2.39 19.94 -32.75
C ARG A 450 3.22 20.15 -34.02
N ASP A 451 2.68 20.85 -34.98
CA ASP A 451 3.38 21.18 -36.24
C ASP A 451 4.74 21.86 -35.97
N GLY A 452 5.75 21.40 -36.67
CA GLY A 452 7.10 21.96 -36.59
C GLY A 452 7.97 21.44 -35.43
N PHE A 453 7.45 20.53 -34.61
CA PHE A 453 8.21 19.88 -33.52
C PHE A 453 8.57 18.44 -33.89
N HIS A 454 9.81 18.04 -33.55
CA HIS A 454 10.35 16.68 -33.82
C HIS A 454 11.18 16.20 -32.63
N PRO A 455 10.62 16.08 -31.39
CA PRO A 455 11.33 15.52 -30.25
C PRO A 455 11.58 14.03 -30.51
N ASP A 456 12.64 13.49 -29.91
CA ASP A 456 12.83 12.06 -29.84
C ASP A 456 12.12 11.47 -28.59
N GLU A 457 12.01 10.14 -28.54
CA GLU A 457 11.42 9.43 -27.39
C GLU A 457 12.12 9.80 -26.06
N LYS A 458 13.44 10.00 -26.09
CA LYS A 458 14.24 10.31 -24.89
C LYS A 458 13.91 11.67 -24.32
N ASP A 459 13.56 12.65 -25.18
CA ASP A 459 13.14 13.97 -24.74
C ASP A 459 11.82 13.91 -23.98
N ILE A 460 10.85 13.18 -24.52
CA ILE A 460 9.56 12.95 -23.86
C ILE A 460 9.74 12.23 -22.52
N ILE A 461 10.53 11.16 -22.51
CA ILE A 461 10.83 10.40 -21.28
C ILE A 461 11.54 11.27 -20.25
N ARG A 462 12.50 12.11 -20.69
CA ARG A 462 13.22 13.05 -19.81
C ARG A 462 12.27 14.06 -19.18
N HIS A 463 11.35 14.61 -19.97
CA HIS A 463 10.30 15.50 -19.47
C HIS A 463 9.46 14.79 -18.38
N CYS A 464 8.94 13.60 -18.66
CA CYS A 464 8.15 12.84 -17.68
C CYS A 464 8.92 12.59 -16.38
N LYS A 465 10.23 12.26 -16.43
CA LYS A 465 11.06 12.00 -15.25
C LYS A 465 11.20 13.19 -14.29
N VAL A 466 10.96 14.40 -14.76
CA VAL A 466 10.99 15.62 -13.91
C VAL A 466 9.76 15.67 -13.00
N TYR A 467 8.62 15.20 -13.50
CA TYR A 467 7.32 15.37 -12.84
C TYR A 467 6.75 14.10 -12.22
N LEU A 468 7.11 12.92 -12.76
CA LEU A 468 6.51 11.65 -12.39
C LEU A 468 7.49 10.73 -11.67
N SER A 469 6.97 10.00 -10.69
CA SER A 469 7.68 8.88 -10.06
C SER A 469 8.12 7.85 -11.11
N PRO A 470 9.25 7.15 -10.92
CA PRO A 470 9.87 6.29 -11.94
C PRO A 470 8.96 5.18 -12.52
N TYR A 471 8.02 4.68 -11.73
CA TYR A 471 7.07 3.64 -12.16
C TYR A 471 5.95 4.18 -13.07
N LYS A 472 5.67 5.49 -13.03
CA LYS A 472 4.67 6.17 -13.87
C LYS A 472 5.22 6.62 -15.23
N VAL A 473 6.55 6.71 -15.35
CA VAL A 473 7.20 7.19 -16.59
C VAL A 473 6.97 6.20 -17.71
N PRO A 474 6.49 6.64 -18.91
CA PRO A 474 6.32 5.77 -20.06
C PRO A 474 7.61 4.99 -20.39
N ARG A 475 7.46 3.70 -20.66
CA ARG A 475 8.55 2.81 -21.10
C ARG A 475 8.60 2.65 -22.60
N GLU A 476 7.52 3.03 -23.26
CA GLU A 476 7.39 3.02 -24.71
C GLU A 476 6.65 4.30 -25.12
N VAL A 477 7.18 5.00 -26.12
CA VAL A 477 6.58 6.19 -26.71
C VAL A 477 6.43 5.95 -28.20
N GLU A 478 5.22 6.15 -28.70
CA GLU A 478 4.87 6.03 -30.11
C GLU A 478 4.33 7.36 -30.64
N PHE A 479 4.96 7.91 -31.67
CA PHE A 479 4.46 9.11 -32.33
C PHE A 479 3.43 8.73 -33.40
N VAL A 480 2.23 9.30 -33.31
CA VAL A 480 1.09 8.99 -34.17
C VAL A 480 0.53 10.25 -34.81
N SER A 481 -0.09 10.12 -35.98
CA SER A 481 -0.73 11.26 -36.66
C SER A 481 -2.07 11.67 -36.03
N ALA A 482 -2.75 10.73 -35.38
CA ALA A 482 -3.98 10.97 -34.63
C ALA A 482 -4.12 9.90 -33.56
N ILE A 483 -4.74 10.26 -32.42
CA ILE A 483 -5.08 9.31 -31.37
C ILE A 483 -6.30 8.53 -31.81
N THR A 484 -6.10 7.22 -31.98
CA THR A 484 -7.20 6.27 -32.17
C THR A 484 -7.66 5.85 -30.77
N GLN A 485 -8.87 6.21 -30.38
CA GLN A 485 -9.47 5.69 -29.15
C GLN A 485 -9.52 4.17 -29.27
N VAL A 486 -8.86 3.47 -28.33
CA VAL A 486 -9.07 2.04 -28.13
C VAL A 486 -10.47 1.92 -27.50
N PRO A 487 -11.37 1.09 -28.05
CA PRO A 487 -12.73 0.92 -27.55
C PRO A 487 -12.77 0.42 -26.09
#